data_22456e4513bbab00f363675da5d502d7
#
_entry.id   22456e4513bbab00f363675da5d502d7
#
_cell.length_a   1.000
_cell.length_b   1.000
_cell.length_c   1.000
_cell.angle_alpha   90.00
_cell.angle_beta   90.00
_cell.angle_gamma   90.00
#
_symmetry.space_group_name_H-M   'P 1'
#
loop_
_entity.id
_entity.type
_entity.pdbx_description
1 polymer ?
#
loop_
_entity_poly.entity_id
_entity_poly.type
_entity_poly.pdbx_seq_one_letter_code
_entity_poly.pdbx_strand_id
1 'polypeptide(L)'
;MKANLRLSFAAREDILDVLRYTESRFGSTARIRYQSLLFAAFTSLAQEPVRIGSKAREELAAGLRSLHLSHCRNETGAARVARPRHVVFYRLGNDLAVEIVRILHEAMDLERHLPGD
;
A
#
# COMPACT_ATOMS: atom_id res chain seq x y z
N MET A 1 15.20 13.59 2.78
CA MET A 1 15.62 12.55 3.71
C MET A 1 14.63 11.42 3.73
N LYS A 2 15.11 10.19 3.75
CA LYS A 2 14.27 9.00 3.69
C LYS A 2 13.74 8.67 5.08
N ALA A 3 12.40 8.50 5.20
CA ALA A 3 11.78 8.09 6.45
C ALA A 3 12.00 6.60 6.68
N ASN A 4 11.98 6.17 7.95
CA ASN A 4 11.91 4.75 8.28
C ASN A 4 10.55 4.20 7.90
N LEU A 5 10.49 2.93 7.57
CA LEU A 5 9.27 2.25 7.17
C LEU A 5 8.95 1.14 8.18
N ARG A 6 7.70 1.09 8.63
CA ARG A 6 7.21 0.00 9.48
C ARG A 6 5.96 -0.59 8.84
N LEU A 7 5.80 -1.90 9.01
CA LEU A 7 4.58 -2.61 8.59
C LEU A 7 3.84 -3.06 9.83
N SER A 8 2.55 -2.74 9.94
CA SER A 8 1.72 -3.29 11.00
C SER A 8 1.58 -4.81 10.80
N PHE A 9 1.16 -5.51 11.85
CA PHE A 9 0.87 -6.94 11.72
C PHE A 9 -0.21 -7.18 10.67
N ALA A 10 -1.28 -6.38 10.69
CA ALA A 10 -2.37 -6.51 9.73
C ALA A 10 -1.89 -6.25 8.29
N ALA A 11 -1.01 -5.27 8.08
CA ALA A 11 -0.46 -5.00 6.75
C ALA A 11 0.38 -6.18 6.25
N ARG A 12 1.15 -6.83 7.11
CA ARG A 12 1.93 -8.02 6.73
C ARG A 12 1.03 -9.15 6.28
N GLU A 13 -0.07 -9.37 7.00
CA GLU A 13 -1.06 -10.38 6.62
C GLU A 13 -1.73 -10.02 5.30
N ASP A 14 -2.07 -8.75 5.11
CA ASP A 14 -2.66 -8.28 3.85
C ASP A 14 -1.72 -8.57 2.66
N ILE A 15 -0.43 -8.29 2.82
CA ILE A 15 0.56 -8.54 1.76
C ILE A 15 0.57 -10.02 1.39
N LEU A 16 0.62 -10.91 2.38
CA LEU A 16 0.62 -12.34 2.11
C LEU A 16 -0.65 -12.78 1.40
N ASP A 17 -1.80 -12.28 1.83
CA ASP A 17 -3.09 -12.63 1.24
C ASP A 17 -3.19 -12.14 -0.21
N VAL A 18 -2.76 -10.90 -0.47
CA VAL A 18 -2.77 -10.32 -1.82
C VAL A 18 -1.88 -11.16 -2.74
N LEU A 19 -0.68 -11.52 -2.29
CA LEU A 19 0.26 -12.26 -3.12
C LEU A 19 -0.20 -13.70 -3.35
N ARG A 20 -0.77 -14.35 -2.34
CA ARG A 20 -1.34 -15.69 -2.50
C ARG A 20 -2.49 -15.69 -3.49
N TYR A 21 -3.39 -14.72 -3.37
CA TYR A 21 -4.51 -14.60 -4.29
C TYR A 21 -4.02 -14.37 -5.71
N THR A 22 -3.07 -13.46 -5.89
CA THR A 22 -2.52 -13.14 -7.21
C THR A 22 -1.89 -14.36 -7.86
N GLU A 23 -1.11 -15.12 -7.09
CA GLU A 23 -0.48 -16.34 -7.60
C GLU A 23 -1.52 -17.39 -7.98
N SER A 24 -2.52 -17.57 -7.12
CA SER A 24 -3.58 -18.56 -7.36
C SER A 24 -4.38 -18.28 -8.62
N ARG A 25 -4.67 -16.99 -8.90
CA ARG A 25 -5.51 -16.60 -10.02
C ARG A 25 -4.72 -16.35 -11.29
N PHE A 26 -3.50 -15.87 -11.20
CA PHE A 26 -2.77 -15.34 -12.35
C PHE A 26 -1.35 -15.91 -12.50
N GLY A 27 -0.90 -16.73 -11.57
CA GLY A 27 0.39 -17.39 -11.65
C GLY A 27 1.53 -16.66 -10.94
N SER A 28 2.68 -17.33 -10.88
CA SER A 28 3.84 -16.83 -10.13
C SER A 28 4.47 -15.59 -10.75
N THR A 29 4.43 -15.44 -12.07
CA THR A 29 4.93 -14.21 -12.71
C THR A 29 4.14 -12.99 -12.28
N ALA A 30 2.80 -13.13 -12.24
CA ALA A 30 1.94 -12.04 -11.78
C ALA A 30 2.20 -11.71 -10.30
N ARG A 31 2.42 -12.72 -9.48
CA ARG A 31 2.77 -12.52 -8.07
C ARG A 31 4.06 -11.69 -7.93
N ILE A 32 5.09 -12.04 -8.70
CA ILE A 32 6.36 -11.31 -8.65
C ILE A 32 6.18 -9.85 -9.07
N ARG A 33 5.38 -9.61 -10.12
CA ARG A 33 5.10 -8.25 -10.57
C ARG A 33 4.36 -7.44 -9.51
N TYR A 34 3.37 -8.04 -8.85
CA TYR A 34 2.62 -7.36 -7.81
C TYR A 34 3.47 -7.07 -6.57
N GLN A 35 4.34 -8.00 -6.21
CA GLN A 35 5.30 -7.80 -5.13
C GLN A 35 6.22 -6.61 -5.42
N SER A 36 6.72 -6.50 -6.64
CA SER A 36 7.56 -5.37 -7.06
C SER A 36 6.80 -4.05 -6.95
N LEU A 37 5.52 -4.06 -7.33
CA LEU A 37 4.67 -2.87 -7.23
C LEU A 37 4.49 -2.43 -5.79
N LEU A 38 4.22 -3.37 -4.88
CA LEU A 38 4.07 -3.06 -3.45
C LEU A 38 5.37 -2.46 -2.90
N PHE A 39 6.51 -3.04 -3.22
CA PHE A 39 7.79 -2.52 -2.74
C PHE A 39 8.10 -1.14 -3.32
N ALA A 40 7.77 -0.90 -4.58
CA ALA A 40 7.94 0.42 -5.18
C ALA A 40 7.09 1.46 -4.45
N ALA A 41 5.85 1.11 -4.10
CA ALA A 41 4.96 2.01 -3.35
C ALA A 41 5.54 2.31 -1.97
N PHE A 42 6.00 1.30 -1.25
CA PHE A 42 6.58 1.50 0.09
C PHE A 42 7.83 2.36 0.04
N THR A 43 8.71 2.11 -0.91
CA THR A 43 9.94 2.90 -1.09
C THR A 43 9.58 4.36 -1.41
N SER A 44 8.62 4.56 -2.29
CA SER A 44 8.17 5.89 -2.67
C SER A 44 7.60 6.65 -1.47
N LEU A 45 6.78 5.99 -0.65
CA LEU A 45 6.20 6.61 0.54
C LEU A 45 7.25 6.92 1.60
N ALA A 46 8.27 6.08 1.73
CA ALA A 46 9.37 6.35 2.67
C ALA A 46 10.17 7.58 2.25
N GLN A 47 10.28 7.84 0.96
CA GLN A 47 10.99 9.00 0.44
C GLN A 47 10.14 10.26 0.47
N GLU A 48 8.86 10.13 0.15
CA GLU A 48 7.95 11.27 0.03
C GLU A 48 6.55 10.86 0.51
N PRO A 49 6.30 10.94 1.82
CA PRO A 49 5.01 10.47 2.38
C PRO A 49 3.78 11.19 1.83
N VAL A 50 3.92 12.42 1.36
CA VAL A 50 2.82 13.20 0.79
C VAL A 50 3.05 13.40 -0.70
N ARG A 51 3.33 12.31 -1.38
CA ARG A 51 3.57 12.31 -2.81
C ARG A 51 2.30 12.54 -3.62
N ILE A 52 2.46 12.78 -4.93
CA ILE A 52 1.32 12.85 -5.86
C ILE A 52 0.53 11.54 -5.77
N GLY A 53 -0.78 11.66 -5.63
CA GLY A 53 -1.69 10.53 -5.46
C GLY A 53 -2.02 10.20 -4.02
N SER A 54 -1.22 10.66 -3.06
CA SER A 54 -1.52 10.51 -1.64
C SER A 54 -2.69 11.40 -1.25
N LYS A 55 -3.61 10.85 -0.47
CA LYS A 55 -4.80 11.58 0.01
C LYS A 55 -4.92 11.45 1.51
N ALA A 56 -5.26 12.57 2.16
CA ALA A 56 -5.62 12.52 3.57
C ALA A 56 -6.96 11.80 3.72
N ARG A 57 -7.07 10.94 4.71
CA ARG A 57 -8.26 10.14 4.97
C ARG A 57 -8.72 10.31 6.42
N GLU A 58 -8.84 11.59 6.85
CA GLU A 58 -9.24 11.92 8.21
C GLU A 58 -10.64 11.42 8.55
N GLU A 59 -11.49 11.26 7.52
CA GLU A 59 -12.83 10.72 7.73
C GLU A 59 -12.81 9.26 8.20
N LEU A 60 -11.72 8.54 7.97
CA LEU A 60 -11.59 7.14 8.37
C LEU A 60 -10.83 6.99 9.69
N ALA A 61 -9.77 7.76 9.89
CA ALA A 61 -8.99 7.75 11.12
C ALA A 61 -8.04 8.94 11.13
N ALA A 62 -7.75 9.45 12.34
CA ALA A 62 -6.85 10.59 12.49
C ALA A 62 -5.47 10.31 11.94
N GLY A 63 -4.96 11.21 11.11
CA GLY A 63 -3.63 11.11 10.51
C GLY A 63 -3.48 10.04 9.43
N LEU A 64 -4.56 9.36 9.08
CA LEU A 64 -4.51 8.32 8.06
C LEU A 64 -4.43 8.94 6.66
N ARG A 65 -3.62 8.31 5.80
CA ARG A 65 -3.51 8.67 4.39
C ARG A 65 -3.66 7.43 3.53
N SER A 66 -3.95 7.62 2.26
CA SER A 66 -4.06 6.51 1.32
C SER A 66 -3.33 6.80 0.01
N LEU A 67 -2.82 5.72 -0.60
CA LEU A 67 -2.22 5.78 -1.93
C LEU A 67 -2.69 4.56 -2.72
N HIS A 68 -3.41 4.79 -3.82
CA HIS A 68 -3.80 3.71 -4.72
C HIS A 68 -2.56 3.28 -5.50
N LEU A 69 -2.37 1.97 -5.64
CA LEU A 69 -1.18 1.43 -6.31
C LEU A 69 -1.06 1.83 -7.78
N SER A 70 -2.15 2.26 -8.41
CA SER A 70 -2.10 2.75 -9.79
C SER A 70 -1.14 3.92 -9.97
N HIS A 71 -0.91 4.71 -8.91
CA HIS A 71 0.02 5.82 -8.97
C HIS A 71 1.49 5.38 -9.03
N CYS A 72 1.78 4.12 -8.73
CA CYS A 72 3.14 3.58 -8.68
C CYS A 72 3.44 2.61 -9.82
N ARG A 73 2.46 2.32 -10.68
CA ARG A 73 2.62 1.24 -11.66
C ARG A 73 3.75 1.47 -12.67
N ASN A 74 4.11 2.72 -12.90
CA ASN A 74 5.21 3.06 -13.83
C ASN A 74 6.58 3.05 -13.15
N GLU A 75 6.63 2.83 -11.84
CA GLU A 75 7.88 2.87 -11.07
C GLU A 75 8.58 1.51 -10.99
N THR A 76 7.96 0.47 -11.54
CA THR A 76 8.50 -0.89 -11.53
C THR A 76 9.24 -1.26 -12.81
N GLY A 77 9.46 -0.30 -13.70
CA GLY A 77 10.14 -0.55 -14.97
C GLY A 77 9.32 -1.42 -15.92
N ALA A 78 9.96 -2.42 -16.54
CA ALA A 78 9.31 -3.27 -17.53
C ALA A 78 8.29 -4.23 -16.94
N ALA A 79 8.35 -4.48 -15.63
CA ALA A 79 7.49 -5.46 -14.96
C ALA A 79 6.23 -4.81 -14.40
N ARG A 80 5.47 -4.11 -15.24
CA ARG A 80 4.30 -3.36 -14.81
C ARG A 80 3.08 -4.23 -14.59
N VAL A 81 2.30 -3.86 -13.56
CA VAL A 81 0.96 -4.38 -13.36
C VAL A 81 -0.02 -3.44 -14.09
N ALA A 82 -0.80 -3.99 -15.01
CA ALA A 82 -1.67 -3.18 -15.87
C ALA A 82 -2.80 -2.50 -15.09
N ARG A 83 -3.41 -3.21 -14.14
CA ARG A 83 -4.58 -2.70 -13.40
C ARG A 83 -4.48 -3.06 -11.92
N PRO A 84 -3.67 -2.33 -11.15
CA PRO A 84 -3.62 -2.55 -9.70
C PRO A 84 -4.98 -2.26 -9.06
N ARG A 85 -5.35 -3.07 -8.05
CA ARG A 85 -6.66 -3.01 -7.42
C ARG A 85 -6.60 -2.70 -5.94
N HIS A 86 -5.43 -2.36 -5.42
CA HIS A 86 -5.27 -2.20 -3.97
C HIS A 86 -4.86 -0.78 -3.61
N VAL A 87 -5.21 -0.42 -2.39
CA VAL A 87 -4.90 0.88 -1.80
C VAL A 87 -4.04 0.63 -0.56
N VAL A 88 -2.95 1.38 -0.44
CA VAL A 88 -2.09 1.36 0.73
C VAL A 88 -2.57 2.43 1.70
N PHE A 89 -2.93 2.03 2.92
CA PHE A 89 -3.30 2.95 4.00
C PHE A 89 -2.12 3.05 4.96
N TYR A 90 -1.72 4.27 5.27
CA TYR A 90 -0.52 4.51 6.06
C TYR A 90 -0.65 5.79 6.87
N ARG A 91 0.25 5.97 7.81
CA ARG A 91 0.34 7.22 8.59
C ARG A 91 1.80 7.52 8.91
N LEU A 92 2.07 8.79 9.23
CA LEU A 92 3.36 9.22 9.76
C LEU A 92 3.31 9.15 11.28
N GLY A 93 4.26 8.42 11.87
CA GLY A 93 4.42 8.40 13.32
C GLY A 93 5.09 9.66 13.83
N ASN A 94 5.10 9.83 15.16
CA ASN A 94 5.74 10.98 15.81
C ASN A 94 7.25 11.02 15.55
N ASP A 95 7.85 9.86 15.26
CA ASP A 95 9.26 9.71 14.93
C ASP A 95 9.54 9.88 13.44
N LEU A 96 8.55 10.35 12.68
CA LEU A 96 8.60 10.52 11.23
C LEU A 96 8.74 9.20 10.45
N ALA A 97 8.55 8.06 11.11
CA ALA A 97 8.48 6.78 10.41
C ALA A 97 7.14 6.66 9.68
N VAL A 98 7.18 6.08 8.50
CA VAL A 98 5.94 5.76 7.77
C VAL A 98 5.49 4.38 8.22
N GLU A 99 4.28 4.30 8.78
CA GLU A 99 3.68 3.03 9.14
C GLU A 99 2.64 2.63 8.10
N ILE A 100 2.86 1.49 7.45
CA ILE A 100 1.86 0.91 6.56
C ILE A 100 0.84 0.20 7.45
N VAL A 101 -0.40 0.69 7.44
CA VAL A 101 -1.45 0.24 8.35
C VAL A 101 -2.22 -0.93 7.74
N ARG A 102 -2.65 -0.81 6.50
CA ARG A 102 -3.39 -1.87 5.77
C ARG A 102 -3.13 -1.76 4.28
N ILE A 103 -3.25 -2.89 3.57
CA ILE A 103 -3.35 -2.92 2.11
C ILE A 103 -4.71 -3.57 1.80
N LEU A 104 -5.64 -2.79 1.26
CA LEU A 104 -7.01 -3.24 1.05
C LEU A 104 -7.41 -3.13 -0.42
N HIS A 105 -8.25 -4.07 -0.86
CA HIS A 105 -8.81 -4.02 -2.20
C HIS A 105 -9.71 -2.78 -2.32
N GLU A 106 -9.70 -2.13 -3.47
CA GLU A 106 -10.43 -0.86 -3.68
C GLU A 106 -11.94 -1.00 -3.46
N ALA A 107 -12.48 -2.21 -3.59
CA ALA A 107 -13.92 -2.46 -3.44
C ALA A 107 -14.32 -2.84 -2.01
N MET A 108 -13.36 -2.92 -1.07
CA MET A 108 -13.68 -3.27 0.31
C MET A 108 -14.39 -2.13 1.04
N ASP A 109 -15.21 -2.51 2.02
CA ASP A 109 -15.81 -1.56 2.96
C ASP A 109 -14.74 -1.12 3.95
N LEU A 110 -14.25 0.10 3.76
CA LEU A 110 -13.10 0.62 4.51
C LEU A 110 -13.40 0.77 6.00
N GLU A 111 -14.63 1.10 6.36
CA GLU A 111 -14.98 1.31 7.76
C GLU A 111 -14.86 0.03 8.58
N ARG A 112 -15.03 -1.13 7.95
CA ARG A 112 -14.91 -2.43 8.63
C ARG A 112 -13.47 -2.89 8.81
N HIS A 113 -12.54 -2.38 7.99
CA HIS A 113 -11.19 -2.92 7.91
C HIS A 113 -10.13 -1.99 8.48
N LEU A 114 -10.48 -0.73 8.74
CA LEU A 114 -9.52 0.25 9.24
C LEU A 114 -9.76 0.53 10.72
N PRO A 115 -8.69 0.86 11.46
CA PRO A 115 -8.83 1.19 12.88
C PRO A 115 -9.67 2.45 13.04
N GLY A 116 -10.55 2.46 14.04
CA GLY A 116 -11.30 3.66 14.42
C GLY A 116 -10.39 4.63 15.17
N ASP A 117 -10.91 5.80 15.36
CA ASP A 117 -10.23 6.86 16.15
C ASP A 117 -10.30 6.60 17.65
#